data_a49bafb1492c4be215ce0f5c50d481a8
#
_entry.id   a49bafb1492c4be215ce0f5c50d481a8
#
_cell.length_a   1.000
_cell.length_b   1.000
_cell.length_c   1.000
_cell.angle_alpha   90.00
_cell.angle_beta   90.00
_cell.angle_gamma   90.00
#
_symmetry.space_group_name_H-M   'P 1'
#
loop_
_entity.id
_entity.type
_entity.pdbx_description
1 polymer ?
#
loop_
_entity_poly.entity_id
_entity_poly.type
_entity_poly.pdbx_seq_one_letter_code
_entity_poly.pdbx_strand_id
1 'polypeptide(L)'
;MGKYFGTDGFRGEANVNLTAEHAYQIGRFLGWYYGELKKQKQLDEPAKIVIGKDTRRSSYMFEYSLVSGLTASGADAYLLHVTTTPSVAYVARTDDFDCGIMISASHNPYYDNGIKLINSNGEKMDEETILLVEDYIDGKLRLFGQEWKELPYAHKDAIGCTVDYVAGRNRYMGYLISLGVYSFKGMKVGLDCANGSSWNMAKSIFEALGAKCYVINNEPNGLNINNNAGSTHIEGLQKYVVDNGLDVGFAYDGDADRCLCVDELGNVITGDHILYIYGKYMKERGKLDNNTVVTTVMSNFGLYKAFDELGIGYAKTAVGDKYVYEYMQQNGCRIGGEQSGHIIFSKYASTGDGILTSLKMMEVMMAKKQKMSQLCEGLNIYPQVLQNVRVADKAEALANPDVQAAIEQVTAELGDTGRILVRESGTEPVIRVMIEAESEEICQKYVDMVVAKLK
;
A
#
# COMPACT_ATOMS: atom_id res chain seq x y z
N MET A 1 -5.38 10.91 14.33
CA MET A 1 -5.24 11.28 12.91
C MET A 1 -5.13 12.78 12.82
N GLY A 2 -4.23 13.27 11.99
CA GLY A 2 -4.06 14.68 11.71
C GLY A 2 -5.22 15.30 10.93
N LYS A 3 -5.14 16.59 10.70
CA LYS A 3 -6.12 17.37 9.92
C LYS A 3 -6.01 17.11 8.42
N TYR A 4 -4.79 16.95 7.92
CA TYR A 4 -4.46 16.80 6.50
C TYR A 4 -3.99 15.39 6.16
N PHE A 5 -3.16 14.79 7.02
CA PHE A 5 -2.60 13.46 6.80
C PHE A 5 -3.50 12.37 7.38
N GLY A 6 -3.97 11.51 6.49
CA GLY A 6 -4.62 10.25 6.85
C GLY A 6 -3.61 9.13 7.12
N THR A 7 -4.09 7.88 7.16
CA THR A 7 -3.23 6.68 7.36
C THR A 7 -2.26 6.44 6.21
N ASP A 8 -2.50 7.04 5.03
CA ASP A 8 -1.69 6.83 3.83
C ASP A 8 -1.32 8.15 3.13
N GLY A 9 -0.87 9.13 3.92
CA GLY A 9 -0.42 10.44 3.47
C GLY A 9 -1.52 11.50 3.38
N PHE A 10 -1.14 12.68 2.88
CA PHE A 10 -2.04 13.78 2.59
C PHE A 10 -2.63 13.58 1.19
N ARG A 11 -3.88 13.16 1.09
CA ARG A 11 -4.57 12.92 -0.17
C ARG A 11 -5.68 13.93 -0.42
N GLY A 12 -5.91 14.24 -1.69
CA GLY A 12 -7.01 15.08 -2.13
C GLY A 12 -7.01 15.33 -3.63
N GLU A 13 -8.08 15.94 -4.14
CA GLU A 13 -8.13 16.42 -5.50
C GLU A 13 -7.08 17.53 -5.70
N ALA A 14 -6.26 17.38 -6.76
CA ALA A 14 -5.14 18.27 -7.02
C ALA A 14 -5.58 19.70 -7.29
N ASN A 15 -4.98 20.67 -6.58
CA ASN A 15 -5.33 22.10 -6.57
C ASN A 15 -6.75 22.43 -6.04
N VAL A 16 -7.41 21.47 -5.38
CA VAL A 16 -8.67 21.67 -4.65
C VAL A 16 -8.43 21.45 -3.16
N ASN A 17 -8.15 20.22 -2.75
CA ASN A 17 -7.87 19.87 -1.35
C ASN A 17 -6.37 19.80 -1.06
N LEU A 18 -5.59 19.27 -2.00
CA LEU A 18 -4.13 19.24 -1.97
C LEU A 18 -3.60 20.19 -3.04
N THR A 19 -2.92 21.27 -2.63
CA THR A 19 -2.46 22.35 -3.50
C THR A 19 -0.95 22.34 -3.67
N ALA A 20 -0.45 23.04 -4.70
CA ALA A 20 0.98 23.29 -4.89
C ALA A 20 1.60 24.03 -3.70
N GLU A 21 0.84 24.91 -3.04
CA GLU A 21 1.23 25.61 -1.81
C GLU A 21 1.50 24.63 -0.67
N HIS A 22 0.58 23.67 -0.42
CA HIS A 22 0.78 22.64 0.59
C HIS A 22 2.06 21.84 0.32
N ALA A 23 2.31 21.46 -0.94
CA ALA A 23 3.54 20.76 -1.31
C ALA A 23 4.79 21.60 -1.04
N TYR A 24 4.77 22.91 -1.38
CA TYR A 24 5.84 23.83 -1.08
C TYR A 24 6.11 23.93 0.43
N GLN A 25 5.05 24.10 1.24
CA GLN A 25 5.15 24.17 2.70
C GLN A 25 5.71 22.89 3.30
N ILE A 26 5.26 21.71 2.84
CA ILE A 26 5.83 20.41 3.25
C ILE A 26 7.33 20.37 2.95
N GLY A 27 7.75 20.79 1.75
CA GLY A 27 9.15 20.87 1.38
C GLY A 27 9.93 21.84 2.27
N ARG A 28 9.37 23.03 2.53
CA ARG A 28 9.96 24.04 3.44
C ARG A 28 10.22 23.46 4.83
N PHE A 29 9.18 22.80 5.40
CA PHE A 29 9.29 22.22 6.73
C PHE A 29 10.34 21.10 6.78
N LEU A 30 10.25 20.12 5.89
CA LEU A 30 11.15 18.96 5.91
C LEU A 30 12.61 19.37 5.70
N GLY A 31 12.87 20.27 4.74
CA GLY A 31 14.22 20.76 4.49
C GLY A 31 14.83 21.48 5.69
N TRP A 32 14.08 22.36 6.34
CA TRP A 32 14.50 23.04 7.54
C TRP A 32 14.63 22.10 8.75
N TYR A 33 13.63 21.25 9.00
CA TYR A 33 13.58 20.37 10.15
C TYR A 33 14.78 19.40 10.19
N TYR A 34 15.02 18.70 9.09
CA TYR A 34 16.15 17.78 9.03
C TYR A 34 17.50 18.51 9.01
N GLY A 35 17.57 19.72 8.44
CA GLY A 35 18.74 20.58 8.55
C GLY A 35 19.05 20.97 9.99
N GLU A 36 18.05 21.35 10.79
CA GLU A 36 18.22 21.65 12.20
C GLU A 36 18.61 20.41 13.03
N LEU A 37 18.03 19.24 12.74
CA LEU A 37 18.44 18.00 13.39
C LEU A 37 19.90 17.64 13.11
N LYS A 38 20.39 17.87 11.89
CA LYS A 38 21.82 17.68 11.55
C LYS A 38 22.72 18.63 12.29
N LYS A 39 22.37 19.91 12.36
CA LYS A 39 23.12 20.91 13.15
C LYS A 39 23.22 20.54 14.62
N GLN A 40 22.13 20.06 15.22
CA GLN A 40 22.13 19.57 16.61
C GLN A 40 23.09 18.39 16.82
N LYS A 41 23.25 17.54 15.81
CA LYS A 41 24.21 16.43 15.79
C LYS A 41 25.62 16.86 15.37
N GLN A 42 25.85 18.17 15.15
CA GLN A 42 27.12 18.74 14.68
C GLN A 42 27.59 18.16 13.33
N LEU A 43 26.63 17.83 12.45
CA LEU A 43 26.89 17.39 11.09
C LEU A 43 26.85 18.61 10.17
N ASP A 44 27.95 18.86 9.44
CA ASP A 44 28.10 19.96 8.49
C ASP A 44 27.80 19.51 7.06
N GLU A 45 26.59 18.96 6.85
CA GLU A 45 26.11 18.55 5.54
C GLU A 45 24.62 18.88 5.39
N PRO A 46 24.16 19.18 4.15
CA PRO A 46 22.74 19.43 3.93
C PRO A 46 21.89 18.18 4.22
N ALA A 47 20.64 18.41 4.59
CA ALA A 47 19.67 17.33 4.65
C ALA A 47 19.43 16.78 3.24
N LYS A 48 19.29 15.45 3.10
CA LYS A 48 19.09 14.76 1.82
C LYS A 48 17.70 14.12 1.80
N ILE A 49 16.87 14.59 0.87
CA ILE A 49 15.50 14.11 0.74
C ILE A 49 15.31 13.47 -0.63
N VAL A 50 14.89 12.19 -0.64
CA VAL A 50 14.61 11.49 -1.89
C VAL A 50 13.14 11.59 -2.26
N ILE A 51 12.84 11.87 -3.54
CA ILE A 51 11.49 12.09 -4.05
C ILE A 51 11.22 11.13 -5.21
N GLY A 52 10.10 10.41 -5.11
CA GLY A 52 9.52 9.64 -6.19
C GLY A 52 8.10 10.09 -6.50
N LYS A 53 7.60 9.77 -7.69
CA LYS A 53 6.25 10.11 -8.10
C LYS A 53 5.65 9.04 -8.97
N ASP A 54 4.32 9.01 -9.03
CA ASP A 54 3.59 8.25 -10.03
C ASP A 54 3.44 9.01 -11.36
N THR A 55 2.67 8.48 -12.27
CA THR A 55 2.52 8.98 -13.63
C THR A 55 1.49 10.11 -13.79
N ARG A 56 0.80 10.53 -12.73
CA ARG A 56 -0.22 11.59 -12.79
C ARG A 56 0.37 12.89 -13.29
N ARG A 57 -0.40 13.63 -14.08
CA ARG A 57 0.01 14.97 -14.54
C ARG A 57 0.32 15.91 -13.39
N SER A 58 -0.49 15.88 -12.32
CA SER A 58 -0.29 16.72 -11.14
C SER A 58 0.94 16.34 -10.32
N SER A 59 1.48 15.12 -10.45
CA SER A 59 2.67 14.68 -9.72
C SER A 59 3.90 15.53 -10.09
N TYR A 60 4.01 16.00 -11.33
CA TYR A 60 5.09 16.90 -11.74
C TYR A 60 4.99 18.27 -11.07
N MET A 61 3.78 18.82 -10.96
CA MET A 61 3.54 20.07 -10.27
C MET A 61 3.92 19.98 -8.78
N PHE A 62 3.50 18.90 -8.11
CA PHE A 62 3.82 18.69 -6.70
C PHE A 62 5.32 18.43 -6.49
N GLU A 63 5.97 17.68 -7.38
CA GLU A 63 7.43 17.47 -7.32
C GLU A 63 8.19 18.80 -7.36
N TYR A 64 7.90 19.67 -8.33
CA TYR A 64 8.57 20.96 -8.43
C TYR A 64 8.28 21.87 -7.23
N SER A 65 7.08 21.83 -6.66
CA SER A 65 6.72 22.60 -5.47
C SER A 65 7.48 22.10 -4.24
N LEU A 66 7.54 20.79 -4.01
CA LEU A 66 8.33 20.16 -2.94
C LEU A 66 9.82 20.50 -3.08
N VAL A 67 10.38 20.32 -4.28
CA VAL A 67 11.79 20.63 -4.56
C VAL A 67 12.11 22.09 -4.26
N SER A 68 11.26 23.02 -4.69
CA SER A 68 11.43 24.43 -4.41
C SER A 68 11.43 24.73 -2.91
N GLY A 69 10.52 24.10 -2.16
CA GLY A 69 10.46 24.23 -0.70
C GLY A 69 11.71 23.68 0.00
N LEU A 70 12.15 22.47 -0.39
CA LEU A 70 13.34 21.82 0.16
C LEU A 70 14.61 22.64 -0.07
N THR A 71 14.87 23.01 -1.32
CA THR A 71 16.09 23.74 -1.68
C THR A 71 16.13 25.15 -1.09
N ALA A 72 14.98 25.83 -1.00
CA ALA A 72 14.84 27.10 -0.31
C ALA A 72 15.12 27.02 1.20
N SER A 73 15.03 25.82 1.78
CA SER A 73 15.37 25.55 3.18
C SER A 73 16.78 24.97 3.39
N GLY A 74 17.58 24.83 2.31
CA GLY A 74 18.96 24.32 2.36
C GLY A 74 19.10 22.81 2.33
N ALA A 75 18.03 22.07 1.99
CA ALA A 75 18.09 20.62 1.79
C ALA A 75 18.31 20.26 0.33
N ASP A 76 19.05 19.19 0.08
CA ASP A 76 19.21 18.60 -1.25
C ASP A 76 18.05 17.67 -1.60
N ALA A 77 17.46 17.89 -2.78
CA ALA A 77 16.37 17.11 -3.32
C ALA A 77 16.86 16.12 -4.37
N TYR A 78 16.72 14.83 -4.10
CA TYR A 78 17.15 13.74 -4.98
C TYR A 78 15.95 13.15 -5.72
N LEU A 79 15.92 13.24 -7.04
CA LEU A 79 14.77 12.88 -7.86
C LEU A 79 14.92 11.49 -8.47
N LEU A 80 14.07 10.54 -8.04
CA LEU A 80 13.94 9.23 -8.67
C LEU A 80 13.05 9.27 -9.91
N HIS A 81 12.34 10.39 -10.13
CA HIS A 81 11.30 10.53 -11.14
C HIS A 81 10.15 9.54 -10.96
N VAL A 82 9.58 9.02 -12.07
CA VAL A 82 8.51 8.03 -11.97
C VAL A 82 9.06 6.72 -11.44
N THR A 83 8.58 6.34 -10.25
CA THR A 83 8.98 5.14 -9.53
C THR A 83 7.87 4.71 -8.56
N THR A 84 8.01 3.51 -7.99
CA THR A 84 7.03 2.92 -7.06
C THR A 84 7.24 3.40 -5.62
N THR A 85 6.20 3.35 -4.79
CA THR A 85 6.31 3.63 -3.35
C THR A 85 7.37 2.76 -2.68
N PRO A 86 7.42 1.42 -2.88
CA PRO A 86 8.47 0.60 -2.29
C PRO A 86 9.89 0.94 -2.81
N SER A 87 10.03 1.46 -4.02
CA SER A 87 11.32 1.96 -4.52
C SER A 87 11.83 3.16 -3.71
N VAL A 88 10.94 4.13 -3.40
CA VAL A 88 11.29 5.28 -2.53
C VAL A 88 11.68 4.78 -1.14
N ALA A 89 10.89 3.88 -0.56
CA ALA A 89 11.16 3.31 0.76
C ALA A 89 12.51 2.56 0.80
N TYR A 90 12.80 1.77 -0.24
CA TYR A 90 14.07 1.08 -0.37
C TYR A 90 15.25 2.04 -0.45
N VAL A 91 15.18 3.06 -1.31
CA VAL A 91 16.27 4.03 -1.51
C VAL A 91 16.47 4.89 -0.26
N ALA A 92 15.38 5.34 0.39
CA ALA A 92 15.47 6.10 1.65
C ALA A 92 16.29 5.34 2.70
N ARG A 93 16.03 4.03 2.82
CA ARG A 93 16.69 3.16 3.81
C ARG A 93 18.14 2.81 3.46
N THR A 94 18.47 2.64 2.18
CA THR A 94 19.76 2.06 1.77
C THR A 94 20.83 3.09 1.41
N ASP A 95 20.45 4.34 1.17
CA ASP A 95 21.31 5.36 0.62
C ASP A 95 21.51 6.58 1.56
N ASP A 96 21.26 6.39 2.86
CA ASP A 96 21.45 7.40 3.92
C ASP A 96 20.68 8.71 3.67
N PHE A 97 19.41 8.60 3.25
CA PHE A 97 18.52 9.75 3.18
C PHE A 97 17.88 10.04 4.53
N ASP A 98 17.70 11.31 4.83
CA ASP A 98 17.02 11.75 6.04
C ASP A 98 15.51 11.48 5.97
N CYS A 99 14.94 11.57 4.76
CA CYS A 99 13.52 11.37 4.51
C CYS A 99 13.28 10.98 3.04
N GLY A 100 12.21 10.23 2.80
CA GLY A 100 11.67 9.96 1.48
C GLY A 100 10.29 10.59 1.30
N ILE A 101 9.96 10.99 0.09
CA ILE A 101 8.65 11.51 -0.29
C ILE A 101 8.15 10.75 -1.51
N MET A 102 6.94 10.18 -1.43
CA MET A 102 6.25 9.62 -2.58
C MET A 102 5.02 10.44 -2.93
N ILE A 103 4.95 10.87 -4.19
CA ILE A 103 3.84 11.64 -4.73
C ILE A 103 2.92 10.70 -5.49
N SER A 104 1.85 10.27 -4.85
CA SER A 104 0.84 9.37 -5.41
C SER A 104 -0.43 9.31 -4.54
N ALA A 105 -1.57 9.10 -5.18
CA ALA A 105 -2.82 8.71 -4.52
C ALA A 105 -3.16 7.22 -4.75
N SER A 106 -2.16 6.36 -5.00
CA SER A 106 -2.30 4.91 -5.17
C SER A 106 -3.37 4.57 -6.24
N HIS A 107 -4.45 3.93 -5.86
CA HIS A 107 -5.50 3.44 -6.76
C HIS A 107 -6.58 4.49 -7.12
N ASN A 108 -6.50 5.71 -6.59
CA ASN A 108 -7.47 6.77 -6.89
C ASN A 108 -7.40 7.21 -8.36
N PRO A 109 -8.47 7.87 -8.89
CA PRO A 109 -8.48 8.46 -10.22
C PRO A 109 -7.36 9.48 -10.43
N TYR A 110 -7.07 9.84 -11.68
CA TYR A 110 -5.94 10.70 -12.06
C TYR A 110 -6.01 12.13 -11.50
N TYR A 111 -7.20 12.64 -11.19
CA TYR A 111 -7.41 13.99 -10.67
C TYR A 111 -7.10 14.12 -9.18
N ASP A 112 -7.11 13.00 -8.44
CA ASP A 112 -6.58 12.95 -7.08
C ASP A 112 -5.07 12.80 -7.10
N ASN A 113 -4.42 13.28 -6.02
CA ASN A 113 -3.02 12.99 -5.74
C ASN A 113 -2.78 12.88 -4.24
N GLY A 114 -1.56 12.56 -3.87
CA GLY A 114 -1.17 12.44 -2.47
C GLY A 114 0.32 12.70 -2.26
N ILE A 115 0.68 13.03 -1.03
CA ILE A 115 2.06 13.15 -0.57
C ILE A 115 2.21 12.21 0.62
N LYS A 116 3.02 11.16 0.45
CA LYS A 116 3.36 10.18 1.49
C LYS A 116 4.76 10.51 1.99
N LEU A 117 4.93 10.62 3.31
CA LEU A 117 6.22 10.85 3.94
C LEU A 117 6.77 9.54 4.50
N ILE A 118 8.06 9.31 4.25
CA ILE A 118 8.77 8.07 4.55
C ILE A 118 10.02 8.45 5.36
N ASN A 119 10.23 7.79 6.49
CA ASN A 119 11.40 8.05 7.33
C ASN A 119 12.69 7.42 6.75
N SER A 120 13.82 7.68 7.38
CA SER A 120 15.13 7.15 6.96
C SER A 120 15.23 5.61 7.03
N ASN A 121 14.33 4.92 7.72
CA ASN A 121 14.25 3.47 7.76
C ASN A 121 13.41 2.90 6.60
N GLY A 122 12.87 3.74 5.73
CA GLY A 122 11.96 3.33 4.66
C GLY A 122 10.56 2.98 5.16
N GLU A 123 10.17 3.46 6.33
CA GLU A 123 8.86 3.25 6.95
C GLU A 123 8.01 4.51 6.81
N LYS A 124 6.71 4.40 7.04
CA LYS A 124 5.86 5.59 7.14
C LYS A 124 6.40 6.53 8.22
N MET A 125 6.35 7.84 7.93
CA MET A 125 6.74 8.87 8.87
C MET A 125 5.95 8.74 10.17
N ASP A 126 6.62 8.95 11.29
CA ASP A 126 6.02 8.94 12.61
C ASP A 126 4.96 10.04 12.77
N GLU A 127 4.00 9.80 13.67
CA GLU A 127 2.86 10.70 13.86
C GLU A 127 3.27 12.05 14.45
N GLU A 128 4.33 12.10 15.25
CA GLU A 128 4.86 13.34 15.84
C GLU A 128 5.37 14.26 14.74
N THR A 129 6.20 13.77 13.85
CA THR A 129 6.72 14.54 12.70
C THR A 129 5.57 14.96 11.77
N ILE A 130 4.58 14.11 11.52
CA ILE A 130 3.40 14.47 10.72
C ILE A 130 2.64 15.64 11.33
N LEU A 131 2.40 15.63 12.64
CA LEU A 131 1.71 16.71 13.34
C LEU A 131 2.49 18.04 13.26
N LEU A 132 3.83 18.00 13.32
CA LEU A 132 4.66 19.19 13.14
C LEU A 132 4.54 19.76 11.71
N VAL A 133 4.44 18.91 10.69
CA VAL A 133 4.16 19.34 9.31
C VAL A 133 2.81 20.07 9.24
N GLU A 134 1.78 19.50 9.85
CA GLU A 134 0.43 20.08 9.86
C GLU A 134 0.39 21.42 10.63
N ASP A 135 1.06 21.49 11.76
CA ASP A 135 1.17 22.71 12.53
C ASP A 135 1.88 23.83 11.75
N TYR A 136 2.88 23.46 10.93
CA TYR A 136 3.52 24.44 10.05
C TYR A 136 2.58 24.92 8.94
N ILE A 137 1.85 24.03 8.29
CA ILE A 137 0.84 24.37 7.28
C ILE A 137 -0.22 25.32 7.86
N ASP A 138 -0.64 25.08 9.10
CA ASP A 138 -1.62 25.92 9.81
C ASP A 138 -1.04 27.21 10.43
N GLY A 139 0.28 27.45 10.30
CA GLY A 139 0.96 28.61 10.88
C GLY A 139 1.01 28.61 12.41
N LYS A 140 1.04 27.43 13.03
CA LYS A 140 1.01 27.20 14.49
C LYS A 140 2.25 26.47 15.01
N LEU A 141 3.25 26.24 14.17
CA LEU A 141 4.43 25.45 14.52
C LEU A 141 5.13 25.98 15.76
N ARG A 142 5.26 25.11 16.77
CA ARG A 142 6.06 25.34 17.97
C ARG A 142 7.10 24.23 18.09
N LEU A 143 8.36 24.60 17.90
CA LEU A 143 9.46 23.64 17.94
C LEU A 143 10.75 24.33 18.40
N PHE A 144 11.64 23.61 19.06
CA PHE A 144 12.90 24.10 19.59
C PHE A 144 12.75 25.31 20.52
N GLY A 145 11.65 25.33 21.30
CA GLY A 145 11.40 26.35 22.32
C GLY A 145 10.85 27.68 21.79
N GLN A 146 10.46 27.75 20.52
CA GLN A 146 9.88 28.97 19.93
C GLN A 146 8.73 28.68 18.97
N GLU A 147 7.97 29.73 18.65
CA GLU A 147 6.90 29.69 17.65
C GLU A 147 7.46 30.15 16.30
N TRP A 148 7.14 29.36 15.24
CA TRP A 148 7.59 29.64 13.88
C TRP A 148 6.40 29.98 12.98
N LYS A 149 6.23 31.26 12.66
CA LYS A 149 5.25 31.66 11.62
C LYS A 149 5.81 31.48 10.22
N GLU A 150 7.11 31.76 10.06
CA GLU A 150 7.85 31.54 8.83
C GLU A 150 9.19 30.89 9.17
N LEU A 151 9.61 29.93 8.37
CA LEU A 151 10.92 29.30 8.51
C LEU A 151 11.98 30.13 7.77
N PRO A 152 13.24 30.15 8.25
CA PRO A 152 14.31 30.90 7.59
C PRO A 152 14.57 30.32 6.19
N TYR A 153 14.95 31.20 5.27
CA TYR A 153 15.45 30.84 3.96
C TYR A 153 16.95 30.59 4.00
N ALA A 154 17.40 29.59 3.25
CA ALA A 154 18.81 29.42 2.97
C ALA A 154 19.32 30.53 2.02
N HIS A 155 20.56 30.95 2.19
CA HIS A 155 21.16 32.00 1.40
C HIS A 155 22.49 31.57 0.79
N LYS A 156 22.82 32.10 -0.38
CA LYS A 156 24.09 31.87 -1.09
C LYS A 156 24.38 30.38 -1.29
N ASP A 157 25.51 29.93 -0.78
CA ASP A 157 26.01 28.54 -0.83
C ASP A 157 25.25 27.56 0.07
N ALA A 158 24.42 28.07 0.99
CA ALA A 158 23.53 27.24 1.80
C ALA A 158 22.21 26.85 1.10
N ILE A 159 21.91 27.39 -0.10
CA ILE A 159 20.75 26.97 -0.89
C ILE A 159 20.99 25.54 -1.35
N GLY A 160 19.99 24.65 -1.11
CA GLY A 160 20.08 23.23 -1.48
C GLY A 160 20.11 22.98 -2.98
N CYS A 161 20.58 21.82 -3.37
CA CYS A 161 20.70 21.39 -4.75
C CYS A 161 19.59 20.43 -5.17
N THR A 162 19.34 20.33 -6.47
CA THR A 162 18.53 19.28 -7.07
C THR A 162 19.44 18.28 -7.74
N VAL A 163 19.27 16.99 -7.43
CA VAL A 163 20.08 15.90 -7.96
C VAL A 163 19.19 14.93 -8.74
N ASP A 164 19.52 14.67 -10.00
CA ASP A 164 18.91 13.57 -10.77
C ASP A 164 19.45 12.23 -10.23
N TYR A 165 18.57 11.42 -9.62
CA TYR A 165 18.97 10.23 -8.89
C TYR A 165 18.33 8.93 -9.43
N VAL A 166 18.21 8.80 -10.74
CA VAL A 166 17.72 7.59 -11.43
C VAL A 166 18.52 6.34 -11.02
N ALA A 167 19.78 6.50 -10.62
CA ALA A 167 20.61 5.40 -10.11
C ALA A 167 20.00 4.71 -8.88
N GLY A 168 19.33 5.43 -8.01
CA GLY A 168 18.62 4.85 -6.84
C GLY A 168 17.49 3.92 -7.28
N ARG A 169 16.65 4.36 -8.22
CA ARG A 169 15.59 3.52 -8.82
C ARG A 169 16.18 2.26 -9.46
N ASN A 170 17.26 2.40 -10.21
CA ASN A 170 17.90 1.25 -10.87
C ASN A 170 18.49 0.27 -9.85
N ARG A 171 18.98 0.74 -8.69
CA ARG A 171 19.41 -0.15 -7.59
C ARG A 171 18.26 -0.94 -7.00
N TYR A 172 17.09 -0.32 -6.81
CA TYR A 172 15.90 -1.05 -6.39
C TYR A 172 15.53 -2.15 -7.38
N MET A 173 15.55 -1.86 -8.69
CA MET A 173 15.32 -2.89 -9.72
C MET A 173 16.35 -4.02 -9.61
N GLY A 174 17.64 -3.69 -9.49
CA GLY A 174 18.72 -4.67 -9.28
C GLY A 174 18.54 -5.48 -8.00
N TYR A 175 18.09 -4.84 -6.92
CA TYR A 175 17.75 -5.53 -5.68
C TYR A 175 16.63 -6.55 -5.89
N LEU A 176 15.52 -6.19 -6.52
CA LEU A 176 14.41 -7.13 -6.81
C LEU A 176 14.88 -8.31 -7.68
N ILE A 177 15.67 -8.05 -8.71
CA ILE A 177 16.25 -9.10 -9.56
C ILE A 177 17.14 -10.04 -8.73
N SER A 178 17.93 -9.50 -7.81
CA SER A 178 18.79 -10.30 -6.93
C SER A 178 18.04 -11.23 -5.97
N LEU A 179 16.76 -10.96 -5.71
CA LEU A 179 15.89 -11.81 -4.90
C LEU A 179 15.31 -13.00 -5.68
N GLY A 180 15.49 -13.04 -7.00
CA GLY A 180 15.04 -14.13 -7.84
C GLY A 180 15.87 -15.40 -7.59
N VAL A 181 15.25 -16.39 -6.95
CA VAL A 181 15.92 -17.68 -6.62
C VAL A 181 15.83 -18.65 -7.80
N TYR A 182 14.85 -18.50 -8.66
CA TYR A 182 14.59 -19.35 -9.81
C TYR A 182 14.59 -18.56 -11.12
N SER A 183 15.01 -19.22 -12.20
CA SER A 183 14.79 -18.68 -13.54
C SER A 183 13.34 -18.87 -13.94
N PHE A 184 12.74 -17.83 -14.54
CA PHE A 184 11.37 -17.89 -15.07
C PHE A 184 11.35 -18.27 -16.56
N LYS A 185 12.44 -18.84 -17.08
CA LYS A 185 12.55 -19.26 -18.47
C LYS A 185 11.43 -20.22 -18.85
N GLY A 186 10.69 -19.88 -19.91
CA GLY A 186 9.56 -20.65 -20.40
C GLY A 186 8.21 -20.20 -19.85
N MET A 187 8.17 -19.37 -18.81
CA MET A 187 6.93 -18.81 -18.25
C MET A 187 6.44 -17.62 -19.08
N LYS A 188 5.14 -17.61 -19.39
CA LYS A 188 4.42 -16.52 -20.03
C LYS A 188 3.66 -15.74 -18.96
N VAL A 189 4.10 -14.51 -18.69
CA VAL A 189 3.59 -13.68 -17.60
C VAL A 189 2.85 -12.47 -18.14
N GLY A 190 1.59 -12.30 -17.74
CA GLY A 190 0.82 -11.09 -17.97
C GLY A 190 1.13 -10.03 -16.92
N LEU A 191 1.33 -8.78 -17.31
CA LEU A 191 1.55 -7.66 -16.41
C LEU A 191 0.60 -6.52 -16.75
N ASP A 192 -0.24 -6.13 -15.80
CA ASP A 192 -1.05 -4.92 -15.87
C ASP A 192 -0.40 -3.84 -15.00
N CYS A 193 0.16 -2.82 -15.65
CA CYS A 193 0.89 -1.75 -14.97
C CYS A 193 0.00 -0.57 -14.56
N ALA A 194 -1.33 -0.67 -14.67
CA ALA A 194 -2.29 0.38 -14.31
C ALA A 194 -2.02 1.76 -14.95
N ASN A 195 -1.22 1.84 -16.01
CA ASN A 195 -0.60 3.08 -16.50
C ASN A 195 0.08 3.89 -15.37
N GLY A 196 0.52 3.21 -14.32
CA GLY A 196 1.13 3.74 -13.10
C GLY A 196 2.63 3.55 -13.05
N SER A 197 3.18 3.58 -11.85
CA SER A 197 4.63 3.62 -11.59
C SER A 197 5.39 2.36 -12.01
N SER A 198 4.73 1.21 -12.09
CA SER A 198 5.36 -0.07 -12.46
C SER A 198 5.67 -0.18 -13.96
N TRP A 199 5.13 0.70 -14.81
CA TRP A 199 5.18 0.62 -16.28
C TRP A 199 6.60 0.48 -16.85
N ASN A 200 7.57 1.14 -16.26
CA ASN A 200 8.97 1.17 -16.71
C ASN A 200 9.91 0.21 -15.97
N MET A 201 9.39 -0.60 -15.03
CA MET A 201 10.20 -1.47 -14.18
C MET A 201 9.76 -2.93 -14.23
N ALA A 202 8.47 -3.22 -14.09
CA ALA A 202 7.98 -4.58 -13.92
C ALA A 202 8.42 -5.51 -15.05
N LYS A 203 8.22 -5.12 -16.30
CA LYS A 203 8.65 -5.90 -17.48
C LYS A 203 10.15 -6.21 -17.42
N SER A 204 10.98 -5.20 -17.21
CA SER A 204 12.44 -5.34 -17.21
C SER A 204 12.94 -6.30 -16.13
N ILE A 205 12.32 -6.29 -14.94
CA ILE A 205 12.65 -7.18 -13.83
C ILE A 205 12.30 -8.63 -14.19
N PHE A 206 11.10 -8.88 -14.71
CA PHE A 206 10.66 -10.23 -15.08
C PHE A 206 11.45 -10.79 -16.27
N GLU A 207 11.76 -9.98 -17.28
CA GLU A 207 12.58 -10.40 -18.42
C GLU A 207 14.02 -10.69 -18.00
N ALA A 208 14.60 -9.93 -17.08
CA ALA A 208 15.92 -10.21 -16.51
C ALA A 208 15.98 -11.58 -15.79
N LEU A 209 14.86 -12.05 -15.24
CA LEU A 209 14.71 -13.37 -14.64
C LEU A 209 14.31 -14.47 -15.65
N GLY A 210 14.12 -14.09 -16.93
CA GLY A 210 13.90 -15.02 -18.04
C GLY A 210 12.44 -15.25 -18.44
N ALA A 211 11.48 -14.53 -17.85
CA ALA A 211 10.07 -14.64 -18.25
C ALA A 211 9.82 -14.03 -19.63
N LYS A 212 8.84 -14.54 -20.33
CA LYS A 212 8.24 -13.89 -21.51
C LYS A 212 7.06 -13.05 -21.06
N CYS A 213 7.23 -11.72 -21.08
CA CYS A 213 6.25 -10.78 -20.58
C CYS A 213 5.25 -10.33 -21.66
N TYR A 214 3.99 -10.25 -21.26
CA TYR A 214 2.87 -9.72 -22.02
C TYR A 214 2.28 -8.57 -21.18
N VAL A 215 2.44 -7.33 -21.65
CA VAL A 215 2.15 -6.15 -20.82
C VAL A 215 0.96 -5.40 -21.38
N ILE A 216 0.05 -5.00 -20.50
CA ILE A 216 -1.07 -4.10 -20.80
C ILE A 216 -1.00 -2.87 -19.87
N ASN A 217 -1.71 -1.81 -20.23
CA ASN A 217 -1.80 -0.58 -19.44
C ASN A 217 -0.42 -0.03 -19.03
N ASN A 218 0.51 0.07 -19.98
CA ASN A 218 1.88 0.53 -19.79
C ASN A 218 2.27 1.74 -20.63
N GLU A 219 1.28 2.53 -21.06
CA GLU A 219 1.47 3.76 -21.84
C GLU A 219 0.85 4.96 -21.10
N PRO A 220 1.47 5.40 -19.99
CA PRO A 220 0.93 6.48 -19.18
C PRO A 220 0.94 7.81 -19.92
N ASN A 221 -0.16 8.55 -19.88
CA ASN A 221 -0.31 9.89 -20.48
C ASN A 221 -0.60 10.99 -19.44
N GLY A 222 -0.56 10.65 -18.16
CA GLY A 222 -0.83 11.56 -17.05
C GLY A 222 -2.29 11.64 -16.62
N LEU A 223 -3.22 11.05 -17.40
CA LEU A 223 -4.67 11.11 -17.18
C LEU A 223 -5.32 9.73 -17.14
N ASN A 224 -4.59 8.67 -17.48
CA ASN A 224 -5.12 7.32 -17.62
C ASN A 224 -4.68 6.33 -16.53
N ILE A 225 -4.00 6.79 -15.49
CA ILE A 225 -3.63 5.95 -14.34
C ILE A 225 -4.88 5.35 -13.68
N ASN A 226 -4.89 4.04 -13.43
CA ASN A 226 -5.98 3.26 -12.84
C ASN A 226 -7.32 3.31 -13.64
N ASN A 227 -7.35 3.88 -14.79
CA ASN A 227 -8.58 4.00 -15.58
C ASN A 227 -8.89 2.68 -16.29
N ASN A 228 -9.84 1.91 -15.77
CA ASN A 228 -10.14 0.54 -16.21
C ASN A 228 -8.89 -0.33 -16.31
N ALA A 229 -7.99 -0.21 -15.33
CA ALA A 229 -6.67 -0.79 -15.35
C ALA A 229 -6.17 -1.12 -13.93
N GLY A 230 -5.28 -2.11 -13.85
CA GLY A 230 -4.58 -2.49 -12.62
C GLY A 230 -5.42 -3.27 -11.62
N SER A 231 -4.99 -3.29 -10.38
CA SER A 231 -5.54 -4.17 -9.33
C SER A 231 -6.98 -3.86 -8.93
N THR A 232 -7.50 -2.67 -9.21
CA THR A 232 -8.88 -2.29 -8.94
C THR A 232 -9.85 -2.54 -10.11
N HIS A 233 -9.32 -2.90 -11.29
CA HIS A 233 -10.06 -3.21 -12.52
C HIS A 233 -9.40 -4.39 -13.23
N ILE A 234 -9.44 -5.53 -12.58
CA ILE A 234 -8.64 -6.71 -12.96
C ILE A 234 -9.23 -7.50 -14.13
N GLU A 235 -10.48 -7.20 -14.53
CA GLU A 235 -11.22 -7.93 -15.56
C GLU A 235 -10.49 -7.92 -16.92
N GLY A 236 -9.80 -6.80 -17.23
CA GLY A 236 -8.97 -6.69 -18.42
C GLY A 236 -7.84 -7.71 -18.43
N LEU A 237 -7.16 -7.88 -17.30
CA LEU A 237 -6.07 -8.84 -17.17
C LEU A 237 -6.59 -10.30 -17.16
N GLN A 238 -7.76 -10.58 -16.51
CA GLN A 238 -8.38 -11.90 -16.54
C GLN A 238 -8.60 -12.39 -17.98
N LYS A 239 -9.27 -11.55 -18.76
CA LYS A 239 -9.50 -11.84 -20.18
C LYS A 239 -8.19 -12.00 -20.96
N TYR A 240 -7.21 -11.13 -20.71
CA TYR A 240 -5.93 -11.14 -21.41
C TYR A 240 -5.11 -12.40 -21.12
N VAL A 241 -5.12 -12.89 -19.88
CA VAL A 241 -4.45 -14.15 -19.47
C VAL A 241 -5.05 -15.34 -20.23
N VAL A 242 -6.36 -15.47 -20.23
CA VAL A 242 -7.06 -16.57 -20.89
C VAL A 242 -6.89 -16.53 -22.41
N ASP A 243 -7.13 -15.39 -23.04
CA ASP A 243 -7.07 -15.22 -24.51
C ASP A 243 -5.67 -15.50 -25.07
N ASN A 244 -4.61 -15.23 -24.31
CA ASN A 244 -3.22 -15.43 -24.74
C ASN A 244 -2.58 -16.72 -24.19
N GLY A 245 -3.31 -17.50 -23.42
CA GLY A 245 -2.81 -18.75 -22.81
C GLY A 245 -1.56 -18.47 -21.95
N LEU A 246 -1.65 -17.47 -21.07
CA LEU A 246 -0.57 -17.12 -20.16
C LEU A 246 -0.59 -18.03 -18.94
N ASP A 247 0.57 -18.21 -18.30
CA ASP A 247 0.70 -19.06 -17.12
C ASP A 247 0.21 -18.36 -15.86
N VAL A 248 0.27 -17.03 -15.82
CA VAL A 248 -0.16 -16.19 -14.69
C VAL A 248 -0.21 -14.73 -15.14
N GLY A 249 -1.07 -13.93 -14.50
CA GLY A 249 -1.11 -12.48 -14.62
C GLY A 249 -0.89 -11.79 -13.28
N PHE A 250 -0.29 -10.58 -13.28
CA PHE A 250 -0.11 -9.72 -12.12
C PHE A 250 -0.60 -8.31 -12.44
N ALA A 251 -1.49 -7.78 -11.61
CA ALA A 251 -2.00 -6.42 -11.71
C ALA A 251 -1.53 -5.59 -10.52
N TYR A 252 -0.95 -4.43 -10.82
CA TYR A 252 -0.51 -3.46 -9.82
C TYR A 252 -1.51 -2.32 -9.69
N ASP A 253 -1.41 -1.53 -8.63
CA ASP A 253 -2.06 -0.23 -8.54
C ASP A 253 -1.12 0.91 -8.97
N GLY A 254 -1.58 2.15 -8.90
CA GLY A 254 -0.88 3.30 -9.49
C GLY A 254 0.55 3.52 -8.99
N ASP A 255 0.86 3.22 -7.74
CA ASP A 255 2.21 3.32 -7.16
C ASP A 255 2.83 1.97 -6.80
N ALA A 256 2.16 0.90 -7.22
CA ALA A 256 2.63 -0.48 -7.17
C ALA A 256 3.04 -0.97 -5.77
N ASP A 257 2.39 -0.48 -4.72
CA ASP A 257 2.50 -1.04 -3.38
C ASP A 257 1.57 -2.25 -3.19
N ARG A 258 0.64 -2.49 -4.13
CA ARG A 258 -0.30 -3.62 -4.20
C ARG A 258 -0.07 -4.49 -5.41
N CYS A 259 -0.41 -5.77 -5.26
CA CYS A 259 -0.46 -6.75 -6.34
C CYS A 259 -1.63 -7.71 -6.15
N LEU A 260 -2.45 -7.87 -7.18
CA LEU A 260 -3.35 -9.01 -7.32
C LEU A 260 -2.86 -9.90 -8.46
N CYS A 261 -3.18 -11.20 -8.37
CA CYS A 261 -2.81 -12.14 -9.41
C CYS A 261 -4.04 -12.65 -10.18
N VAL A 262 -3.80 -13.18 -11.36
CA VAL A 262 -4.78 -13.93 -12.15
C VAL A 262 -4.16 -15.29 -12.49
N ASP A 263 -4.85 -16.38 -12.19
CA ASP A 263 -4.37 -17.70 -12.55
C ASP A 263 -4.57 -18.00 -14.05
N GLU A 264 -4.05 -19.10 -14.52
CA GLU A 264 -4.12 -19.54 -15.92
C GLU A 264 -5.55 -19.85 -16.42
N LEU A 265 -6.51 -19.91 -15.50
CA LEU A 265 -7.94 -20.12 -15.80
C LEU A 265 -8.73 -18.81 -15.83
N GLY A 266 -8.09 -17.69 -15.46
CA GLY A 266 -8.70 -16.36 -15.38
C GLY A 266 -9.33 -16.04 -14.02
N ASN A 267 -9.09 -16.82 -12.98
CA ASN A 267 -9.59 -16.54 -11.64
C ASN A 267 -8.72 -15.49 -10.96
N VAL A 268 -9.37 -14.62 -10.17
CA VAL A 268 -8.68 -13.60 -9.37
C VAL A 268 -8.09 -14.21 -8.11
N ILE A 269 -6.82 -13.96 -7.88
CA ILE A 269 -6.06 -14.35 -6.70
C ILE A 269 -5.81 -13.08 -5.88
N THR A 270 -6.59 -12.90 -4.82
CA THR A 270 -6.55 -11.72 -3.95
C THR A 270 -5.38 -11.78 -2.95
N GLY A 271 -5.20 -10.73 -2.16
CA GLY A 271 -4.22 -10.72 -1.08
C GLY A 271 -4.39 -11.86 -0.08
N ASP A 272 -5.63 -12.29 0.20
CA ASP A 272 -5.89 -13.43 1.07
C ASP A 272 -5.35 -14.76 0.49
N HIS A 273 -5.51 -14.97 -0.82
CA HIS A 273 -4.90 -16.13 -1.49
C HIS A 273 -3.36 -16.07 -1.42
N ILE A 274 -2.79 -14.88 -1.63
CA ILE A 274 -1.33 -14.67 -1.57
C ILE A 274 -0.80 -14.97 -0.17
N LEU A 275 -1.49 -14.49 0.88
CA LEU A 275 -1.15 -14.77 2.28
C LEU A 275 -1.26 -16.28 2.59
N TYR A 276 -2.30 -16.95 2.09
CA TYR A 276 -2.47 -18.40 2.22
C TYR A 276 -1.33 -19.17 1.55
N ILE A 277 -1.09 -18.89 0.26
CA ILE A 277 -0.09 -19.59 -0.55
C ILE A 277 1.31 -19.43 0.06
N TYR A 278 1.69 -18.18 0.34
CA TYR A 278 3.04 -17.92 0.83
C TYR A 278 3.23 -18.29 2.30
N GLY A 279 2.21 -18.12 3.14
CA GLY A 279 2.20 -18.58 4.53
C GLY A 279 2.38 -20.10 4.62
N LYS A 280 1.62 -20.86 3.82
CA LYS A 280 1.77 -22.34 3.69
C LYS A 280 3.17 -22.71 3.21
N TYR A 281 3.69 -22.05 2.16
CA TYR A 281 5.02 -22.28 1.64
C TYR A 281 6.13 -22.01 2.67
N MET A 282 6.01 -20.92 3.42
CA MET A 282 6.97 -20.60 4.50
C MET A 282 6.92 -21.63 5.63
N LYS A 283 5.72 -22.06 6.05
CA LYS A 283 5.54 -23.09 7.08
C LYS A 283 6.19 -24.40 6.69
N GLU A 284 5.92 -24.90 5.49
CA GLU A 284 6.51 -26.15 4.97
C GLU A 284 8.05 -26.11 4.94
N ARG A 285 8.64 -24.93 4.82
CA ARG A 285 10.09 -24.73 4.82
C ARG A 285 10.67 -24.38 6.20
N GLY A 286 9.86 -24.35 7.24
CA GLY A 286 10.27 -23.93 8.59
C GLY A 286 10.75 -22.48 8.66
N LYS A 287 10.18 -21.60 7.81
CA LYS A 287 10.56 -20.17 7.70
C LYS A 287 9.45 -19.19 8.11
N LEU A 288 8.33 -19.71 8.60
CA LEU A 288 7.24 -18.90 9.13
C LEU A 288 7.51 -18.63 10.61
N ASP A 289 8.24 -17.54 10.89
CA ASP A 289 8.61 -17.16 12.25
C ASP A 289 7.34 -16.97 13.09
N ASN A 290 7.38 -17.46 14.34
CA ASN A 290 6.25 -17.52 15.28
C ASN A 290 5.00 -18.24 14.71
N ASN A 291 5.17 -18.98 13.62
CA ASN A 291 4.10 -19.69 12.93
C ASN A 291 2.85 -18.80 12.67
N THR A 292 3.06 -17.50 12.41
CA THR A 292 1.99 -16.50 12.36
C THR A 292 2.02 -15.70 11.06
N VAL A 293 0.83 -15.53 10.45
CA VAL A 293 0.56 -14.58 9.34
C VAL A 293 -0.26 -13.42 9.88
N VAL A 294 0.12 -12.18 9.57
CA VAL A 294 -0.60 -10.99 10.03
C VAL A 294 -1.59 -10.54 8.96
N THR A 295 -2.86 -10.36 9.35
CA THR A 295 -3.96 -9.97 8.48
C THR A 295 -4.70 -8.77 9.05
N THR A 296 -5.71 -8.27 8.37
CA THR A 296 -6.65 -7.30 8.93
C THR A 296 -8.01 -7.95 9.21
N VAL A 297 -8.86 -7.27 9.95
CA VAL A 297 -10.25 -7.70 10.17
C VAL A 297 -11.07 -7.85 8.89
N MET A 298 -10.56 -7.36 7.74
CA MET A 298 -11.21 -7.48 6.43
C MET A 298 -10.83 -8.74 5.65
N SER A 299 -9.80 -9.49 6.06
CA SER A 299 -9.45 -10.76 5.41
C SER A 299 -10.61 -11.75 5.51
N ASN A 300 -10.84 -12.50 4.45
CA ASN A 300 -11.98 -13.40 4.32
C ASN A 300 -12.00 -14.50 5.40
N PHE A 301 -13.19 -14.85 5.86
CA PHE A 301 -13.39 -15.89 6.87
C PHE A 301 -12.78 -17.23 6.47
N GLY A 302 -12.85 -17.56 5.18
CA GLY A 302 -12.25 -18.77 4.63
C GLY A 302 -10.72 -18.84 4.80
N LEU A 303 -10.03 -17.70 4.79
CA LEU A 303 -8.59 -17.66 5.06
C LEU A 303 -8.27 -18.16 6.48
N TYR A 304 -9.05 -17.74 7.46
CA TYR A 304 -8.85 -18.15 8.85
C TYR A 304 -9.10 -19.65 9.03
N LYS A 305 -10.18 -20.18 8.41
CA LYS A 305 -10.45 -21.62 8.43
C LYS A 305 -9.32 -22.43 7.80
N ALA A 306 -8.83 -21.95 6.65
CA ALA A 306 -7.71 -22.62 5.98
C ALA A 306 -6.42 -22.57 6.81
N PHE A 307 -6.17 -21.48 7.54
CA PHE A 307 -5.04 -21.39 8.48
C PHE A 307 -5.21 -22.31 9.68
N ASP A 308 -6.42 -22.43 10.23
CA ASP A 308 -6.71 -23.35 11.33
C ASP A 308 -6.46 -24.82 10.90
N GLU A 309 -6.89 -25.22 9.70
CA GLU A 309 -6.64 -26.55 9.13
C GLU A 309 -5.15 -26.82 8.92
N LEU A 310 -4.39 -25.80 8.51
CA LEU A 310 -2.94 -25.90 8.35
C LEU A 310 -2.18 -25.78 9.66
N GLY A 311 -2.84 -25.45 10.77
CA GLY A 311 -2.21 -25.12 12.05
C GLY A 311 -1.28 -23.88 11.96
N ILE A 312 -1.62 -22.88 11.11
CA ILE A 312 -0.96 -21.60 11.00
C ILE A 312 -1.67 -20.62 11.93
N GLY A 313 -0.92 -19.97 12.83
CA GLY A 313 -1.43 -18.88 13.62
C GLY A 313 -1.66 -17.61 12.78
N TYR A 314 -2.61 -16.78 13.20
CA TYR A 314 -2.87 -15.50 12.54
C TYR A 314 -3.19 -14.39 13.53
N ALA A 315 -2.82 -13.16 13.16
CA ALA A 315 -3.22 -11.96 13.88
C ALA A 315 -4.16 -11.13 13.00
N LYS A 316 -5.20 -10.55 13.62
CA LYS A 316 -6.17 -9.67 12.97
C LYS A 316 -5.96 -8.25 13.48
N THR A 317 -5.43 -7.37 12.65
CA THR A 317 -5.27 -5.96 13.00
C THR A 317 -6.45 -5.12 12.53
N ALA A 318 -6.51 -3.86 12.93
CA ALA A 318 -7.37 -2.88 12.29
C ALA A 318 -6.99 -2.73 10.81
N VAL A 319 -7.90 -2.20 10.00
CA VAL A 319 -7.67 -1.93 8.57
C VAL A 319 -6.62 -0.83 8.41
N GLY A 320 -5.63 -1.10 7.59
CA GLY A 320 -4.52 -0.21 7.28
C GLY A 320 -3.17 -0.92 7.44
N ASP A 321 -2.35 -0.80 6.43
CA ASP A 321 -1.01 -1.39 6.35
C ASP A 321 -0.09 -0.97 7.51
N LYS A 322 -0.27 0.24 8.06
CA LYS A 322 0.43 0.70 9.26
C LYS A 322 0.25 -0.27 10.44
N TYR A 323 -0.99 -0.67 10.73
CA TYR A 323 -1.29 -1.57 11.85
C TYR A 323 -0.76 -2.99 11.61
N VAL A 324 -0.79 -3.45 10.34
CA VAL A 324 -0.20 -4.73 9.95
C VAL A 324 1.31 -4.70 10.20
N TYR A 325 1.99 -3.67 9.72
CA TYR A 325 3.44 -3.54 9.85
C TYR A 325 3.88 -3.38 11.30
N GLU A 326 3.21 -2.51 12.07
CA GLU A 326 3.47 -2.33 13.50
C GLU A 326 3.37 -3.65 14.28
N TYR A 327 2.30 -4.43 14.04
CA TYR A 327 2.15 -5.74 14.65
C TYR A 327 3.27 -6.71 14.25
N MET A 328 3.63 -6.72 12.95
CA MET A 328 4.72 -7.55 12.43
C MET A 328 6.05 -7.23 13.12
N GLN A 329 6.37 -5.96 13.29
CA GLN A 329 7.61 -5.50 13.94
C GLN A 329 7.63 -5.89 15.44
N GLN A 330 6.56 -5.63 16.16
CA GLN A 330 6.47 -5.91 17.59
C GLN A 330 6.54 -7.41 17.91
N ASN A 331 6.04 -8.25 17.00
CA ASN A 331 5.94 -9.69 17.20
C ASN A 331 6.89 -10.53 16.33
N GLY A 332 7.78 -9.90 15.55
CA GLY A 332 8.76 -10.58 14.71
C GLY A 332 8.14 -11.44 13.58
N CYS A 333 6.96 -11.06 13.07
CA CYS A 333 6.30 -11.78 12.00
C CYS A 333 6.92 -11.46 10.63
N ARG A 334 7.01 -12.46 9.74
CA ARG A 334 7.70 -12.34 8.44
C ARG A 334 6.81 -11.97 7.28
N ILE A 335 5.51 -12.22 7.40
CA ILE A 335 4.53 -11.94 6.35
C ILE A 335 3.27 -11.39 6.96
N GLY A 336 2.73 -10.38 6.32
CA GLY A 336 1.42 -9.81 6.64
C GLY A 336 0.87 -9.04 5.46
N GLY A 337 -0.40 -8.68 5.51
CA GLY A 337 -1.00 -7.92 4.44
C GLY A 337 -2.51 -7.82 4.51
N GLU A 338 -3.08 -7.33 3.44
CA GLU A 338 -4.49 -7.05 3.28
C GLU A 338 -5.07 -7.76 2.05
N GLN A 339 -6.36 -8.05 2.07
CA GLN A 339 -7.10 -8.61 0.93
C GLN A 339 -6.89 -7.82 -0.37
N SER A 340 -6.68 -6.51 -0.26
CA SER A 340 -6.42 -5.59 -1.38
C SER A 340 -5.13 -5.86 -2.15
N GLY A 341 -4.28 -6.80 -1.67
CA GLY A 341 -3.00 -7.13 -2.28
C GLY A 341 -1.81 -6.32 -1.77
N HIS A 342 -1.98 -5.51 -0.71
CA HIS A 342 -0.86 -4.87 -0.02
C HIS A 342 -0.19 -5.88 0.89
N ILE A 343 0.87 -6.52 0.41
CA ILE A 343 1.57 -7.62 1.09
C ILE A 343 2.96 -7.17 1.50
N ILE A 344 3.27 -7.37 2.78
CA ILE A 344 4.54 -7.00 3.40
C ILE A 344 5.34 -8.26 3.68
N PHE A 345 6.55 -8.33 3.14
CA PHE A 345 7.56 -9.33 3.46
C PHE A 345 8.66 -8.67 4.28
N SER A 346 8.54 -8.64 5.62
CA SER A 346 9.39 -7.82 6.51
C SER A 346 10.89 -8.10 6.39
N LYS A 347 11.27 -9.26 5.88
CA LYS A 347 12.67 -9.57 5.57
C LYS A 347 13.23 -8.72 4.43
N TYR A 348 12.40 -8.24 3.52
CA TYR A 348 12.80 -7.62 2.26
C TYR A 348 12.36 -6.17 2.14
N ALA A 349 11.21 -5.83 2.69
CA ALA A 349 10.60 -4.51 2.56
C ALA A 349 9.93 -4.07 3.87
N SER A 350 9.89 -2.76 4.11
CA SER A 350 9.21 -2.11 5.24
C SER A 350 7.77 -1.70 4.93
N THR A 351 7.33 -1.91 3.70
CA THR A 351 5.97 -1.60 3.21
C THR A 351 5.53 -2.67 2.22
N GLY A 352 4.29 -2.63 1.78
CA GLY A 352 3.82 -3.45 0.67
C GLY A 352 4.62 -3.17 -0.60
N ASP A 353 4.88 -4.23 -1.36
CA ASP A 353 5.63 -4.15 -2.60
C ASP A 353 5.01 -5.11 -3.62
N GLY A 354 4.28 -4.54 -4.58
CA GLY A 354 3.55 -5.33 -5.58
C GLY A 354 4.47 -6.14 -6.49
N ILE A 355 5.60 -5.56 -6.91
CA ILE A 355 6.55 -6.28 -7.78
C ILE A 355 7.24 -7.38 -6.99
N LEU A 356 7.67 -7.14 -5.76
CA LEU A 356 8.20 -8.18 -4.88
C LEU A 356 7.18 -9.29 -4.66
N THR A 357 5.93 -8.94 -4.41
CA THR A 357 4.82 -9.89 -4.22
C THR A 357 4.67 -10.80 -5.42
N SER A 358 4.64 -10.25 -6.64
CA SER A 358 4.55 -11.04 -7.86
C SER A 358 5.77 -11.96 -8.06
N LEU A 359 6.98 -11.50 -7.74
CA LEU A 359 8.19 -12.34 -7.75
C LEU A 359 8.11 -13.48 -6.73
N LYS A 360 7.55 -13.23 -5.54
CA LYS A 360 7.35 -14.26 -4.51
C LYS A 360 6.31 -15.29 -4.90
N MET A 361 5.26 -14.90 -5.61
CA MET A 361 4.31 -15.87 -6.19
C MET A 361 4.98 -16.73 -7.26
N MET A 362 5.75 -16.13 -8.16
CA MET A 362 6.56 -16.90 -9.13
C MET A 362 7.54 -17.86 -8.43
N GLU A 363 8.17 -17.43 -7.33
CA GLU A 363 9.05 -18.30 -6.53
C GLU A 363 8.31 -19.59 -6.09
N VAL A 364 7.08 -19.46 -5.58
CA VAL A 364 6.28 -20.61 -5.12
C VAL A 364 5.90 -21.51 -6.29
N MET A 365 5.42 -20.93 -7.41
CA MET A 365 5.07 -21.70 -8.62
C MET A 365 6.26 -22.54 -9.11
N MET A 366 7.43 -21.93 -9.20
CA MET A 366 8.65 -22.62 -9.66
C MET A 366 9.14 -23.68 -8.66
N ALA A 367 9.11 -23.38 -7.36
CA ALA A 367 9.55 -24.29 -6.31
C ALA A 367 8.66 -25.55 -6.22
N LYS A 368 7.34 -25.34 -6.33
CA LYS A 368 6.34 -26.42 -6.24
C LYS A 368 6.11 -27.12 -7.58
N LYS A 369 6.49 -26.50 -8.71
CA LYS A 369 6.14 -26.92 -10.07
C LYS A 369 4.62 -27.06 -10.25
N GLN A 370 3.89 -26.13 -9.69
CA GLN A 370 2.43 -26.06 -9.70
C GLN A 370 1.96 -24.77 -10.38
N LYS A 371 0.78 -24.86 -11.02
CA LYS A 371 0.08 -23.69 -11.55
C LYS A 371 -0.51 -22.87 -10.40
N MET A 372 -0.85 -21.60 -10.68
CA MET A 372 -1.39 -20.71 -9.66
C MET A 372 -2.72 -21.24 -9.10
N SER A 373 -3.61 -21.75 -9.94
CA SER A 373 -4.88 -22.36 -9.53
C SER A 373 -4.69 -23.53 -8.54
N GLN A 374 -3.67 -24.37 -8.75
CA GLN A 374 -3.36 -25.49 -7.86
C GLN A 374 -2.80 -25.04 -6.50
N LEU A 375 -2.10 -23.92 -6.47
CA LEU A 375 -1.58 -23.35 -5.20
C LEU A 375 -2.69 -22.83 -4.29
N CYS A 376 -3.86 -22.48 -4.86
CA CYS A 376 -5.04 -22.03 -4.13
C CYS A 376 -5.87 -23.19 -3.53
N GLU A 377 -5.56 -24.43 -3.89
CA GLU A 377 -6.30 -25.59 -3.36
C GLU A 377 -6.24 -25.64 -1.83
N GLY A 378 -7.41 -25.78 -1.21
CA GLY A 378 -7.60 -25.77 0.25
C GLY A 378 -7.98 -24.40 0.82
N LEU A 379 -8.03 -23.34 0.02
CA LEU A 379 -8.61 -22.06 0.41
C LEU A 379 -9.99 -21.89 -0.24
N ASN A 380 -11.03 -21.87 0.57
CA ASN A 380 -12.39 -21.58 0.12
C ASN A 380 -12.78 -20.15 0.52
N ILE A 381 -12.97 -19.26 -0.44
CA ILE A 381 -13.40 -17.87 -0.20
C ILE A 381 -14.91 -17.86 -0.01
N TYR A 382 -15.34 -17.39 1.14
CA TYR A 382 -16.74 -17.23 1.48
C TYR A 382 -17.35 -16.03 0.73
N PRO A 383 -18.56 -16.17 0.16
CA PRO A 383 -19.34 -15.05 -0.33
C PRO A 383 -19.44 -13.94 0.73
N GLN A 384 -19.38 -12.69 0.29
CA GLN A 384 -19.40 -11.53 1.16
C GLN A 384 -20.41 -10.49 0.66
N VAL A 385 -21.24 -9.96 1.55
CA VAL A 385 -22.06 -8.79 1.30
C VAL A 385 -21.64 -7.68 2.26
N LEU A 386 -21.33 -6.51 1.72
CA LEU A 386 -20.99 -5.29 2.46
C LEU A 386 -22.00 -4.19 2.15
N GLN A 387 -22.65 -3.64 3.17
CA GLN A 387 -23.54 -2.52 3.03
C GLN A 387 -23.12 -1.33 3.89
N ASN A 388 -23.07 -0.14 3.28
CA ASN A 388 -22.83 1.12 3.97
C ASN A 388 -24.17 1.75 4.39
N VAL A 389 -24.32 2.02 5.67
CA VAL A 389 -25.52 2.65 6.23
C VAL A 389 -25.17 4.05 6.73
N ARG A 390 -25.79 5.07 6.15
CA ARG A 390 -25.58 6.45 6.60
C ARG A 390 -26.34 6.69 7.89
N VAL A 391 -25.65 7.22 8.91
CA VAL A 391 -26.19 7.51 10.24
C VAL A 391 -25.82 8.94 10.66
N ALA A 392 -26.61 9.52 11.56
CA ALA A 392 -26.34 10.86 12.09
C ALA A 392 -25.15 10.86 13.06
N ASP A 393 -25.13 9.92 13.99
CA ASP A 393 -24.02 9.67 14.93
C ASP A 393 -23.67 8.18 14.89
N LYS A 394 -22.39 7.90 14.60
CA LYS A 394 -21.91 6.52 14.47
C LYS A 394 -21.81 5.80 15.81
N ALA A 395 -21.37 6.51 16.84
CA ALA A 395 -21.19 5.95 18.17
C ALA A 395 -22.55 5.63 18.81
N GLU A 396 -23.51 6.55 18.70
CA GLU A 396 -24.89 6.35 19.18
C GLU A 396 -25.57 5.19 18.45
N ALA A 397 -25.45 5.14 17.14
CA ALA A 397 -26.04 4.07 16.32
C ALA A 397 -25.47 2.69 16.67
N LEU A 398 -24.16 2.57 16.89
CA LEU A 398 -23.55 1.31 17.33
C LEU A 398 -23.89 0.96 18.78
N ALA A 399 -24.07 1.94 19.66
CA ALA A 399 -24.44 1.70 21.06
C ALA A 399 -25.94 1.33 21.23
N ASN A 400 -26.74 1.43 20.16
CA ASN A 400 -28.17 1.10 20.20
C ASN A 400 -28.37 -0.38 20.60
N PRO A 401 -29.12 -0.69 21.68
CA PRO A 401 -29.37 -2.05 22.14
C PRO A 401 -29.98 -2.98 21.09
N ASP A 402 -30.86 -2.47 20.22
CA ASP A 402 -31.50 -3.24 19.16
C ASP A 402 -30.49 -3.64 18.06
N VAL A 403 -29.52 -2.78 17.78
CA VAL A 403 -28.42 -3.07 16.85
C VAL A 403 -27.51 -4.11 17.43
N GLN A 404 -27.11 -3.99 18.71
CA GLN A 404 -26.26 -4.96 19.38
C GLN A 404 -26.96 -6.33 19.48
N ALA A 405 -28.23 -6.38 19.85
CA ALA A 405 -29.01 -7.62 19.88
C ALA A 405 -29.09 -8.30 18.50
N ALA A 406 -29.25 -7.52 17.42
CA ALA A 406 -29.23 -8.07 16.06
C ALA A 406 -27.86 -8.63 15.67
N ILE A 407 -26.76 -7.95 16.04
CA ILE A 407 -25.40 -8.43 15.81
C ILE A 407 -25.15 -9.74 16.57
N GLU A 408 -25.54 -9.82 17.85
CA GLU A 408 -25.42 -11.02 18.67
C GLU A 408 -26.22 -12.18 18.11
N GLN A 409 -27.47 -11.92 17.67
CA GLN A 409 -28.31 -12.94 17.05
C GLN A 409 -27.67 -13.48 15.77
N VAL A 410 -27.22 -12.59 14.87
CA VAL A 410 -26.58 -13.01 13.61
C VAL A 410 -25.28 -13.80 13.90
N THR A 411 -24.50 -13.36 14.88
CA THR A 411 -23.28 -14.06 15.30
C THR A 411 -23.62 -15.49 15.77
N ALA A 412 -24.66 -15.65 16.58
CA ALA A 412 -25.10 -16.96 17.09
C ALA A 412 -25.65 -17.87 15.98
N GLU A 413 -26.43 -17.30 15.04
CA GLU A 413 -27.00 -18.06 13.91
C GLU A 413 -25.94 -18.47 12.89
N LEU A 414 -24.92 -17.65 12.64
CA LEU A 414 -23.81 -17.99 11.73
C LEU A 414 -22.86 -19.04 12.34
N GLY A 415 -22.59 -18.96 13.65
CA GLY A 415 -21.67 -19.86 14.34
C GLY A 415 -20.36 -20.03 13.57
N ASP A 416 -20.02 -21.28 13.23
CA ASP A 416 -18.80 -21.62 12.49
C ASP A 416 -18.97 -21.60 10.94
N THR A 417 -20.13 -21.20 10.43
CA THR A 417 -20.43 -21.18 8.99
C THR A 417 -20.31 -19.81 8.36
N GLY A 418 -19.99 -18.78 9.16
CA GLY A 418 -19.83 -17.44 8.67
C GLY A 418 -19.40 -16.46 9.76
N ARG A 419 -19.37 -15.18 9.41
CA ARG A 419 -19.12 -14.10 10.39
C ARG A 419 -19.83 -12.80 10.03
N ILE A 420 -20.04 -11.98 11.03
CA ILE A 420 -20.46 -10.59 10.90
C ILE A 420 -19.34 -9.64 11.34
N LEU A 421 -19.17 -8.53 10.62
CA LEU A 421 -18.31 -7.42 11.02
C LEU A 421 -19.10 -6.11 10.84
N VAL A 422 -19.35 -5.41 11.95
CA VAL A 422 -19.98 -4.08 11.93
C VAL A 422 -18.99 -3.07 12.47
N ARG A 423 -18.72 -2.01 11.71
CA ARG A 423 -17.71 -1.01 12.09
C ARG A 423 -18.03 0.38 11.53
N GLU A 424 -17.51 1.38 12.19
CA GLU A 424 -17.50 2.74 11.68
C GLU A 424 -16.59 2.90 10.45
N SER A 425 -17.00 3.76 9.52
CA SER A 425 -16.09 4.30 8.51
C SER A 425 -15.21 5.38 9.13
N GLY A 426 -13.89 5.34 8.86
CA GLY A 426 -12.96 6.37 9.34
C GLY A 426 -13.13 7.73 8.67
N THR A 427 -13.67 7.76 7.45
CA THR A 427 -13.72 8.95 6.59
C THR A 427 -15.13 9.44 6.27
N GLU A 428 -16.13 8.59 6.39
CA GLU A 428 -17.52 8.88 5.99
C GLU A 428 -18.47 8.73 7.17
N PRO A 429 -19.63 9.42 7.18
CA PRO A 429 -20.66 9.29 8.21
C PRO A 429 -21.51 8.02 7.99
N VAL A 430 -20.86 6.86 7.89
CA VAL A 430 -21.50 5.57 7.66
C VAL A 430 -21.01 4.49 8.61
N ILE A 431 -21.90 3.56 8.94
CA ILE A 431 -21.57 2.27 9.53
C ILE A 431 -21.51 1.25 8.40
N ARG A 432 -20.48 0.41 8.41
CA ARG A 432 -20.27 -0.67 7.46
C ARG A 432 -20.70 -1.97 8.09
N VAL A 433 -21.69 -2.62 7.51
CA VAL A 433 -22.17 -3.96 7.89
C VAL A 433 -21.69 -4.95 6.84
N MET A 434 -20.87 -5.90 7.25
CA MET A 434 -20.32 -6.95 6.39
C MET A 434 -20.70 -8.31 6.96
N ILE A 435 -21.21 -9.18 6.10
CA ILE A 435 -21.47 -10.59 6.39
C ILE A 435 -20.72 -11.45 5.41
N GLU A 436 -20.10 -12.50 5.91
CA GLU A 436 -19.53 -13.60 5.12
C GLU A 436 -20.21 -14.90 5.54
N ALA A 437 -20.71 -15.68 4.58
CA ALA A 437 -21.42 -16.94 4.82
C ALA A 437 -21.30 -17.86 3.59
N GLU A 438 -21.93 -19.04 3.69
CA GLU A 438 -21.88 -20.09 2.65
C GLU A 438 -22.51 -19.67 1.32
N SER A 439 -23.45 -18.72 1.31
CA SER A 439 -24.06 -18.18 0.09
C SER A 439 -24.34 -16.68 0.20
N GLU A 440 -24.43 -16.02 -0.96
CA GLU A 440 -24.75 -14.60 -1.04
C GLU A 440 -26.15 -14.30 -0.50
N GLU A 441 -27.13 -15.22 -0.68
CA GLU A 441 -28.47 -15.07 -0.16
C GLU A 441 -28.48 -15.06 1.38
N ILE A 442 -27.66 -15.89 2.01
CA ILE A 442 -27.52 -15.93 3.47
C ILE A 442 -26.86 -14.62 3.94
N CYS A 443 -25.81 -14.16 3.25
CA CYS A 443 -25.17 -12.88 3.56
C CYS A 443 -26.15 -11.74 3.49
N GLN A 444 -26.96 -11.63 2.41
CA GLN A 444 -27.93 -10.55 2.21
C GLN A 444 -29.02 -10.58 3.29
N LYS A 445 -29.57 -11.76 3.60
CA LYS A 445 -30.55 -11.93 4.68
C LYS A 445 -30.09 -11.30 5.99
N TYR A 446 -28.86 -11.61 6.41
CA TYR A 446 -28.33 -11.12 7.68
C TYR A 446 -27.89 -9.67 7.64
N VAL A 447 -27.36 -9.17 6.49
CA VAL A 447 -27.11 -7.75 6.31
C VAL A 447 -28.39 -6.94 6.46
N ASP A 448 -29.47 -7.35 5.79
CA ASP A 448 -30.78 -6.65 5.85
C ASP A 448 -31.33 -6.62 7.28
N MET A 449 -31.16 -7.70 8.06
CA MET A 449 -31.60 -7.78 9.44
C MET A 449 -30.92 -6.73 10.34
N VAL A 450 -29.59 -6.56 10.20
CA VAL A 450 -28.83 -5.57 10.99
C VAL A 450 -29.09 -4.16 10.48
N VAL A 451 -29.11 -3.96 9.16
CA VAL A 451 -29.35 -2.65 8.52
C VAL A 451 -30.72 -2.09 8.89
N ALA A 452 -31.73 -2.97 9.03
CA ALA A 452 -33.07 -2.54 9.47
C ALA A 452 -33.11 -1.94 10.88
N LYS A 453 -32.11 -2.23 11.75
CA LYS A 453 -31.95 -1.67 13.08
C LYS A 453 -31.08 -0.41 13.13
N LEU A 454 -30.30 -0.15 12.07
CA LEU A 454 -29.49 1.04 11.91
C LEU A 454 -30.23 2.22 11.24
N LYS A 455 -31.34 1.96 10.59
CA LYS A 455 -32.24 2.95 9.98
C LYS A 455 -33.31 3.38 10.95
#